data_45dc0c17b8286d15cf65dcc020a0c92f
#
_entry.id   45dc0c17b8286d15cf65dcc020a0c92f
#
_cell.length_a   1.000
_cell.length_b   1.000
_cell.length_c   1.000
_cell.angle_alpha   90.00
_cell.angle_beta   90.00
_cell.angle_gamma   90.00
#
_symmetry.space_group_name_H-M   'P 1'
#
loop_
_entity.id
_entity.type
_entity.pdbx_description
1 polymer ?
#
loop_
_entity_poly.entity_id
_entity_poly.type
_entity_poly.pdbx_seq_one_letter_code
_entity_poly.pdbx_strand_id
1 'polypeptide(L)'
;MSEKLVSKSLSKITLNDLLDIKTEDHSNIRVKFNQHNGTDDPMDLYLQNPDIVNVQWFFWRSQRKYYRVGQVAICLLKLSYDTWLLTTIKRITKDLNINEGVNYEGEELEEYRKYFGRVILKYHKTFQTQCREYGSICDDLEVLEVLPALFDGDEFPGYDRVRLSYEQLHSIIARQKKSWIAALENQKAVYLITDKHTGKLYVGSATSEKGMLLARWTSYADNGHGGNVELINLVSVKGFEYIKENFQYSILENYNARVDDHIILAREAWWKETLQSRIFGYNSN
;
A
#
# COMPACT_ATOMS: atom_id res chain seq x y z
N MET A 1 42.99 9.83 -30.92
CA MET A 1 41.74 9.22 -31.44
C MET A 1 40.92 8.82 -30.24
N SER A 2 39.90 9.59 -29.94
CA SER A 2 39.02 9.38 -28.77
C SER A 2 37.80 8.59 -29.23
N GLU A 3 37.72 7.33 -28.87
CA GLU A 3 36.53 6.52 -29.11
C GLU A 3 35.35 7.05 -28.26
N LYS A 4 34.39 7.64 -28.93
CA LYS A 4 33.08 7.93 -28.35
C LYS A 4 32.38 6.61 -28.00
N LEU A 5 32.33 6.27 -26.74
CA LEU A 5 31.38 5.29 -26.21
C LEU A 5 29.97 5.77 -26.54
N VAL A 6 29.38 5.23 -27.60
CA VAL A 6 27.95 5.36 -27.91
C VAL A 6 27.21 4.54 -26.85
N SER A 7 26.59 5.22 -25.89
CA SER A 7 25.68 4.57 -24.97
C SER A 7 24.54 3.98 -25.79
N LYS A 8 24.51 2.67 -26.00
CA LYS A 8 23.32 1.97 -26.48
C LYS A 8 22.23 2.20 -25.42
N SER A 9 21.25 3.02 -25.76
CA SER A 9 19.98 3.08 -25.02
C SER A 9 19.43 1.65 -24.99
N LEU A 10 19.38 1.06 -23.80
CA LEU A 10 18.69 -0.22 -23.61
C LEU A 10 17.22 -0.01 -23.94
N SER A 11 16.67 -0.83 -24.84
CA SER A 11 15.23 -0.82 -25.13
C SER A 11 14.46 -1.22 -23.84
N LYS A 12 13.41 -0.48 -23.50
CA LYS A 12 12.52 -0.84 -22.37
C LYS A 12 11.88 -2.20 -22.65
N ILE A 13 11.72 -2.98 -21.59
CA ILE A 13 10.95 -4.22 -21.63
C ILE A 13 9.49 -3.83 -21.32
N THR A 14 8.56 -4.23 -22.15
CA THR A 14 7.14 -3.94 -21.98
C THR A 14 6.41 -5.14 -21.36
N LEU A 15 5.19 -4.92 -20.86
CA LEU A 15 4.35 -6.03 -20.41
C LEU A 15 4.09 -7.02 -21.54
N ASN A 16 3.98 -6.55 -22.79
CA ASN A 16 3.75 -7.43 -23.95
C ASN A 16 4.94 -8.34 -24.24
N ASP A 17 6.18 -7.94 -23.93
CA ASP A 17 7.35 -8.79 -24.05
C ASP A 17 7.30 -10.00 -23.07
N LEU A 18 6.55 -9.87 -21.97
CA LEU A 18 6.33 -10.97 -21.01
C LEU A 18 5.11 -11.84 -21.38
N LEU A 19 4.05 -11.20 -21.89
CA LEU A 19 2.77 -11.87 -22.14
C LEU A 19 2.69 -12.50 -23.55
N ASP A 20 3.50 -12.05 -24.50
CA ASP A 20 3.55 -12.49 -25.91
C ASP A 20 2.16 -12.49 -26.58
N ILE A 21 1.39 -11.41 -26.32
CA ILE A 21 0.04 -11.27 -26.90
C ILE A 21 0.17 -10.75 -28.32
N LYS A 22 -0.52 -11.42 -29.25
CA LYS A 22 -0.50 -11.02 -30.66
C LYS A 22 -1.22 -9.70 -30.86
N THR A 23 -0.71 -8.87 -31.78
CA THR A 23 -1.27 -7.54 -32.07
C THR A 23 -2.75 -7.60 -32.51
N GLU A 24 -3.15 -8.66 -33.21
CA GLU A 24 -4.53 -8.91 -33.62
C GLU A 24 -5.51 -9.05 -32.45
N ASP A 25 -5.04 -9.50 -31.27
CA ASP A 25 -5.84 -9.69 -30.08
C ASP A 25 -5.91 -8.44 -29.18
N HIS A 26 -5.03 -7.44 -29.40
CA HIS A 26 -4.93 -6.25 -28.52
C HIS A 26 -6.25 -5.49 -28.36
N SER A 27 -7.07 -5.40 -29.41
CA SER A 27 -8.37 -4.71 -29.37
C SER A 27 -9.40 -5.43 -28.50
N ASN A 28 -9.21 -6.74 -28.26
CA ASN A 28 -10.07 -7.56 -27.41
C ASN A 28 -9.63 -7.60 -25.95
N ILE A 29 -8.60 -6.81 -25.59
CA ILE A 29 -8.05 -6.79 -24.23
C ILE A 29 -8.30 -5.43 -23.59
N ARG A 30 -8.72 -5.45 -22.33
CA ARG A 30 -8.97 -4.26 -21.50
C ARG A 30 -8.05 -4.27 -20.28
N VAL A 31 -7.53 -3.11 -19.93
CA VAL A 31 -6.71 -2.92 -18.72
C VAL A 31 -7.50 -2.10 -17.72
N LYS A 32 -7.72 -2.62 -16.53
CA LYS A 32 -8.34 -1.88 -15.43
C LYS A 32 -7.29 -1.46 -14.41
N PHE A 33 -7.33 -0.18 -14.07
CA PHE A 33 -6.46 0.49 -13.13
C PHE A 33 -7.20 0.69 -11.80
N ASN A 34 -6.85 -0.09 -10.79
CA ASN A 34 -7.40 0.02 -9.45
C ASN A 34 -6.52 0.92 -8.61
N GLN A 35 -7.10 1.99 -8.07
CA GLN A 35 -6.44 2.99 -7.23
C GLN A 35 -7.43 3.50 -6.19
N HIS A 36 -6.94 4.20 -5.16
CA HIS A 36 -7.77 4.78 -4.11
C HIS A 36 -9.01 5.49 -4.68
N ASN A 37 -10.17 5.22 -4.11
CA ASN A 37 -11.48 5.72 -4.58
C ASN A 37 -12.01 6.94 -3.80
N GLY A 38 -11.24 7.43 -2.83
CA GLY A 38 -11.63 8.48 -1.88
C GLY A 38 -11.95 7.94 -0.48
N THR A 39 -12.30 6.67 -0.36
CA THR A 39 -12.63 5.98 0.91
C THR A 39 -11.65 4.86 1.19
N ASP A 40 -11.50 3.92 0.25
CA ASP A 40 -10.72 2.71 0.43
C ASP A 40 -9.45 2.74 -0.41
N ASP A 41 -8.36 2.17 0.12
CA ASP A 41 -7.16 1.88 -0.64
C ASP A 41 -7.17 0.42 -1.09
N PRO A 42 -7.24 0.14 -2.40
CA PRO A 42 -7.26 -1.22 -2.90
C PRO A 42 -5.96 -1.98 -2.61
N MET A 43 -4.86 -1.29 -2.29
CA MET A 43 -3.62 -1.94 -1.85
C MET A 43 -3.79 -2.60 -0.49
N ASP A 44 -4.36 -1.89 0.48
CA ASP A 44 -4.61 -2.44 1.82
C ASP A 44 -5.55 -3.66 1.74
N LEU A 45 -6.59 -3.56 0.90
CA LEU A 45 -7.52 -4.66 0.65
C LEU A 45 -6.86 -5.86 -0.03
N TYR A 46 -5.99 -5.62 -1.02
CA TYR A 46 -5.24 -6.67 -1.71
C TYR A 46 -4.29 -7.42 -0.76
N LEU A 47 -3.63 -6.69 0.13
CA LEU A 47 -2.71 -7.27 1.11
C LEU A 47 -3.45 -8.10 2.17
N GLN A 48 -4.69 -7.76 2.50
CA GLN A 48 -5.56 -8.56 3.37
C GLN A 48 -6.06 -9.82 2.67
N ASN A 49 -6.64 -9.64 1.50
CA ASN A 49 -7.15 -10.72 0.65
C ASN A 49 -7.13 -10.28 -0.82
N PRO A 50 -6.23 -10.86 -1.65
CA PRO A 50 -6.14 -10.54 -3.07
C PRO A 50 -7.46 -10.66 -3.84
N ASP A 51 -8.39 -11.54 -3.43
CA ASP A 51 -9.66 -11.73 -4.11
C ASP A 51 -10.60 -10.53 -3.97
N ILE A 52 -10.45 -9.71 -2.95
CA ILE A 52 -11.22 -8.45 -2.84
C ILE A 52 -10.91 -7.56 -4.07
N VAL A 53 -9.65 -7.44 -4.44
CA VAL A 53 -9.26 -6.65 -5.62
C VAL A 53 -9.49 -7.43 -6.91
N ASN A 54 -9.07 -8.71 -6.97
CA ASN A 54 -9.09 -9.52 -8.18
C ASN A 54 -10.49 -10.01 -8.61
N VAL A 55 -11.51 -9.80 -7.75
CA VAL A 55 -12.90 -10.12 -8.04
C VAL A 55 -13.78 -8.91 -7.84
N GLN A 56 -13.88 -8.38 -6.59
CA GLN A 56 -14.84 -7.34 -6.27
C GLN A 56 -14.51 -6.02 -6.97
N TRP A 57 -13.31 -5.48 -6.78
CA TRP A 57 -12.88 -4.24 -7.43
C TRP A 57 -12.72 -4.40 -8.94
N PHE A 58 -12.17 -5.51 -9.37
CA PHE A 58 -11.90 -5.77 -10.79
C PHE A 58 -13.19 -5.85 -11.60
N PHE A 59 -14.22 -6.45 -11.07
CA PHE A 59 -15.49 -6.66 -11.75
C PHE A 59 -16.60 -5.67 -11.35
N TRP A 60 -16.30 -4.77 -10.40
CA TRP A 60 -17.21 -3.71 -10.04
C TRP A 60 -17.33 -2.67 -11.17
N ARG A 61 -18.55 -2.22 -11.44
CA ARG A 61 -18.81 -1.09 -12.32
C ARG A 61 -19.84 -0.13 -11.74
N SER A 62 -19.75 1.14 -12.17
CA SER A 62 -20.84 2.10 -12.09
C SER A 62 -21.85 1.87 -13.24
N GLN A 63 -22.46 2.90 -13.75
CA GLN A 63 -23.39 2.79 -14.90
C GLN A 63 -22.69 2.33 -16.19
N ARG A 64 -21.41 2.65 -16.38
CA ARG A 64 -20.64 2.31 -17.58
C ARG A 64 -20.18 0.85 -17.57
N LYS A 65 -20.43 0.13 -18.67
CA LYS A 65 -19.85 -1.21 -18.88
C LYS A 65 -18.38 -1.08 -19.29
N TYR A 66 -17.53 -1.85 -18.63
CA TYR A 66 -16.08 -1.87 -18.91
C TYR A 66 -15.69 -3.01 -19.83
N TYR A 67 -16.40 -4.13 -19.78
CA TYR A 67 -16.07 -5.36 -20.48
C TYR A 67 -17.26 -5.90 -21.29
N ARG A 68 -16.93 -6.78 -22.22
CA ARG A 68 -17.85 -7.67 -22.93
C ARG A 68 -17.46 -9.10 -22.70
N VAL A 69 -18.41 -10.02 -22.72
CA VAL A 69 -18.17 -11.46 -22.62
C VAL A 69 -17.20 -11.89 -23.74
N GLY A 70 -16.21 -12.73 -23.40
CA GLY A 70 -15.14 -13.17 -24.27
C GLY A 70 -13.89 -12.28 -24.28
N GLN A 71 -13.96 -11.03 -23.79
CA GLN A 71 -12.78 -10.17 -23.67
C GLN A 71 -11.83 -10.66 -22.58
N VAL A 72 -10.55 -10.41 -22.78
CA VAL A 72 -9.53 -10.55 -21.76
C VAL A 72 -9.42 -9.24 -20.99
N ALA A 73 -9.29 -9.32 -19.69
CA ALA A 73 -9.13 -8.18 -18.81
C ALA A 73 -7.87 -8.34 -17.96
N ILE A 74 -7.04 -7.30 -17.93
CA ILE A 74 -5.80 -7.19 -17.14
C ILE A 74 -6.09 -6.30 -15.93
N CYS A 75 -5.79 -6.78 -14.73
CA CYS A 75 -5.98 -6.04 -13.48
C CYS A 75 -4.66 -5.45 -13.02
N LEU A 76 -4.59 -4.13 -12.93
CA LEU A 76 -3.46 -3.39 -12.39
C LEU A 76 -3.86 -2.70 -11.10
N LEU A 77 -3.02 -2.81 -10.08
CA LEU A 77 -3.16 -2.22 -8.77
C LEU A 77 -2.09 -1.16 -8.55
N LYS A 78 -2.47 0.03 -8.14
CA LYS A 78 -1.55 1.15 -7.93
C LYS A 78 -0.66 0.91 -6.72
N LEU A 79 0.67 0.98 -6.90
CA LEU A 79 1.66 0.95 -5.84
C LEU A 79 2.08 2.36 -5.41
N SER A 80 2.42 3.21 -6.38
CA SER A 80 2.84 4.60 -6.16
C SER A 80 2.42 5.48 -7.34
N TYR A 81 3.01 6.67 -7.48
CA TYR A 81 2.59 7.65 -8.48
C TYR A 81 2.45 7.07 -9.89
N ASP A 82 3.49 6.38 -10.40
CA ASP A 82 3.53 5.80 -11.75
C ASP A 82 3.78 4.29 -11.76
N THR A 83 3.69 3.62 -10.62
CA THR A 83 3.96 2.19 -10.52
C THR A 83 2.72 1.38 -10.21
N TRP A 84 2.62 0.22 -10.87
CA TRP A 84 1.45 -0.65 -10.86
C TRP A 84 1.86 -2.11 -10.70
N LEU A 85 1.13 -2.87 -9.92
CA LEU A 85 1.28 -4.32 -9.77
C LEU A 85 0.28 -5.02 -10.69
N LEU A 86 0.76 -5.97 -11.50
CA LEU A 86 -0.11 -6.90 -12.22
C LEU A 86 -0.66 -7.93 -11.23
N THR A 87 -1.96 -7.89 -10.93
CA THR A 87 -2.55 -8.76 -9.91
C THR A 87 -3.22 -10.01 -10.47
N THR A 88 -3.89 -9.90 -11.64
CA THR A 88 -4.51 -11.03 -12.34
C THR A 88 -4.81 -10.67 -13.79
N ILE A 89 -5.00 -11.70 -14.63
CA ILE A 89 -5.54 -11.58 -15.99
C ILE A 89 -6.67 -12.60 -16.12
N LYS A 90 -7.86 -12.15 -16.54
CA LYS A 90 -9.05 -13.01 -16.63
C LYS A 90 -9.76 -12.86 -17.95
N ARG A 91 -10.36 -13.95 -18.44
CA ARG A 91 -11.33 -13.93 -19.55
C ARG A 91 -12.71 -13.70 -18.96
N ILE A 92 -13.43 -12.71 -19.46
CA ILE A 92 -14.80 -12.41 -19.03
C ILE A 92 -15.73 -13.50 -19.55
N THR A 93 -16.38 -14.21 -18.65
CA THR A 93 -17.29 -15.32 -19.00
C THR A 93 -18.75 -14.93 -18.92
N LYS A 94 -19.10 -13.90 -18.10
CA LYS A 94 -20.48 -13.50 -17.92
C LYS A 94 -20.62 -12.01 -17.61
N ASP A 95 -21.68 -11.40 -18.11
CA ASP A 95 -22.19 -10.07 -17.74
C ASP A 95 -23.48 -10.28 -16.94
N LEU A 96 -23.46 -9.93 -15.65
CA LEU A 96 -24.59 -10.11 -14.73
C LEU A 96 -25.64 -9.02 -14.87
N ASN A 97 -25.33 -7.98 -15.66
CA ASN A 97 -26.16 -6.80 -15.86
C ASN A 97 -26.52 -6.04 -14.56
N ILE A 98 -25.57 -6.02 -13.60
CA ILE A 98 -25.68 -5.32 -12.32
C ILE A 98 -25.08 -3.92 -12.48
N ASN A 99 -25.81 -2.89 -12.06
CA ASN A 99 -25.31 -1.51 -11.96
C ASN A 99 -24.83 -1.25 -10.53
N GLU A 100 -23.78 -0.44 -10.39
CA GLU A 100 -23.20 -0.04 -9.10
C GLU A 100 -22.88 -1.24 -8.20
N GLY A 101 -22.18 -2.22 -8.79
CA GLY A 101 -21.82 -3.45 -8.10
C GLY A 101 -20.89 -4.34 -8.93
N VAL A 102 -20.60 -5.52 -8.39
CA VAL A 102 -19.82 -6.57 -9.07
C VAL A 102 -20.68 -7.13 -10.21
N ASN A 103 -20.30 -6.80 -11.45
CA ASN A 103 -21.13 -7.04 -12.64
C ASN A 103 -20.66 -8.19 -13.51
N TYR A 104 -19.43 -8.66 -13.34
CA TYR A 104 -18.86 -9.65 -14.25
C TYR A 104 -18.42 -10.90 -13.49
N GLU A 105 -18.42 -12.02 -14.21
CA GLU A 105 -17.68 -13.22 -13.85
C GLU A 105 -16.56 -13.42 -14.88
N GLY A 106 -15.49 -14.07 -14.47
CA GLY A 106 -14.36 -14.34 -15.35
C GLY A 106 -13.44 -15.41 -14.79
N GLU A 107 -12.80 -16.13 -15.70
CA GLU A 107 -11.84 -17.18 -15.43
C GLU A 107 -10.41 -16.67 -15.57
N GLU A 108 -9.56 -17.04 -14.62
CA GLU A 108 -8.15 -16.69 -14.63
C GLU A 108 -7.43 -17.40 -15.79
N LEU A 109 -6.54 -16.69 -16.48
CA LEU A 109 -5.71 -17.24 -17.55
C LEU A 109 -4.43 -17.83 -16.92
N GLU A 110 -4.44 -19.14 -16.73
CA GLU A 110 -3.39 -19.89 -16.02
C GLU A 110 -1.99 -19.74 -16.65
N GLU A 111 -1.91 -19.56 -17.97
CA GLU A 111 -0.66 -19.31 -18.70
C GLU A 111 0.12 -18.11 -18.20
N TYR A 112 -0.57 -17.11 -17.62
CA TYR A 112 0.03 -15.88 -17.08
C TYR A 112 0.19 -15.89 -15.57
N ARG A 113 -0.27 -16.92 -14.87
CA ARG A 113 -0.32 -16.97 -13.39
C ARG A 113 1.04 -16.74 -12.73
N LYS A 114 2.12 -17.17 -13.37
CA LYS A 114 3.51 -16.96 -12.89
C LYS A 114 3.87 -15.47 -12.73
N TYR A 115 3.12 -14.56 -13.33
CA TYR A 115 3.33 -13.11 -13.26
C TYR A 115 2.43 -12.41 -12.24
N PHE A 116 1.36 -13.05 -11.80
CA PHE A 116 0.38 -12.43 -10.91
C PHE A 116 0.99 -12.14 -9.54
N GLY A 117 0.79 -10.90 -9.07
CA GLY A 117 1.35 -10.43 -7.83
C GLY A 117 2.88 -10.29 -7.84
N ARG A 118 3.52 -10.33 -9.01
CA ARG A 118 4.99 -10.33 -9.12
C ARG A 118 5.55 -9.31 -10.12
N VAL A 119 4.78 -8.90 -11.12
CA VAL A 119 5.24 -7.94 -12.13
C VAL A 119 4.88 -6.54 -11.70
N ILE A 120 5.90 -5.70 -11.52
CA ILE A 120 5.77 -4.27 -11.25
C ILE A 120 6.00 -3.51 -12.56
N LEU A 121 5.04 -2.67 -12.91
CA LEU A 121 5.03 -1.87 -14.13
C LEU A 121 5.18 -0.39 -13.82
N LYS A 122 5.85 0.33 -14.72
CA LYS A 122 5.82 1.78 -14.78
C LYS A 122 4.86 2.21 -15.88
N TYR A 123 3.91 3.07 -15.51
CA TYR A 123 2.97 3.66 -16.46
C TYR A 123 2.41 4.97 -15.92
N HIS A 124 2.61 6.06 -16.65
CA HIS A 124 2.03 7.36 -16.31
C HIS A 124 0.59 7.46 -16.82
N LYS A 125 -0.36 7.29 -15.92
CA LYS A 125 -1.79 7.32 -16.27
C LYS A 125 -2.31 8.76 -16.40
N THR A 126 -2.55 9.19 -17.63
CA THR A 126 -3.02 10.56 -17.96
C THR A 126 -4.54 10.71 -18.09
N PHE A 127 -5.29 9.61 -18.06
CA PHE A 127 -6.75 9.61 -18.25
C PHE A 127 -7.50 9.32 -16.93
N GLN A 128 -8.74 9.82 -16.83
CA GLN A 128 -9.56 9.64 -15.62
C GLN A 128 -10.25 8.27 -15.54
N THR A 129 -10.56 7.65 -16.69
CA THR A 129 -11.28 6.38 -16.73
C THR A 129 -10.51 5.26 -16.04
N GLN A 130 -11.22 4.34 -15.38
CA GLN A 130 -10.60 3.20 -14.72
C GLN A 130 -10.18 2.09 -15.69
N CYS A 131 -10.70 2.08 -16.90
CA CYS A 131 -10.47 1.02 -17.87
C CYS A 131 -10.05 1.58 -19.22
N ARG A 132 -9.04 0.94 -19.85
CA ARG A 132 -8.49 1.33 -21.15
C ARG A 132 -8.32 0.11 -22.06
N GLU A 133 -8.31 0.31 -23.37
CA GLU A 133 -7.97 -0.72 -24.33
C GLU A 133 -6.45 -0.98 -24.30
N TYR A 134 -6.05 -2.24 -24.29
CA TYR A 134 -4.65 -2.64 -24.16
C TYR A 134 -3.80 -2.13 -25.32
N GLY A 135 -4.28 -2.29 -26.57
CA GLY A 135 -3.55 -1.86 -27.76
C GLY A 135 -3.19 -0.37 -27.79
N SER A 136 -3.94 0.46 -27.04
CA SER A 136 -3.63 1.90 -26.96
C SER A 136 -2.54 2.27 -25.95
N ILE A 137 -2.07 1.32 -25.13
CA ILE A 137 -1.12 1.56 -24.04
C ILE A 137 -0.05 0.48 -23.88
N CYS A 138 -0.12 -0.62 -24.62
CA CYS A 138 0.75 -1.80 -24.44
C CYS A 138 2.24 -1.45 -24.54
N ASP A 139 2.60 -0.53 -25.45
CA ASP A 139 3.98 -0.08 -25.65
C ASP A 139 4.51 0.81 -24.51
N ASP A 140 3.61 1.35 -23.67
CA ASP A 140 3.94 2.24 -22.57
C ASP A 140 3.93 1.53 -21.20
N LEU A 141 3.43 0.30 -21.12
CA LEU A 141 3.46 -0.51 -19.92
C LEU A 141 4.87 -1.12 -19.72
N GLU A 142 5.79 -0.32 -19.19
CA GLU A 142 7.19 -0.71 -18.97
C GLU A 142 7.33 -1.61 -17.75
N VAL A 143 8.00 -2.76 -17.90
CA VAL A 143 8.33 -3.67 -16.78
C VAL A 143 9.52 -3.10 -16.02
N LEU A 144 9.30 -2.74 -14.75
CA LEU A 144 10.38 -2.33 -13.84
C LEU A 144 11.04 -3.53 -13.18
N GLU A 145 10.23 -4.49 -12.75
CA GLU A 145 10.72 -5.62 -11.98
C GLU A 145 9.78 -6.82 -12.08
N VAL A 146 10.36 -8.02 -12.04
CA VAL A 146 9.64 -9.27 -11.80
C VAL A 146 10.11 -9.82 -10.45
N LEU A 147 9.29 -9.68 -9.43
CA LEU A 147 9.62 -10.11 -8.06
C LEU A 147 9.87 -11.61 -7.98
N PRO A 148 10.80 -12.07 -7.14
CA PRO A 148 11.06 -13.51 -6.94
C PRO A 148 9.91 -14.22 -6.21
N ALA A 149 9.11 -13.49 -5.44
CA ALA A 149 7.94 -13.98 -4.68
C ALA A 149 6.74 -13.05 -4.91
N LEU A 150 5.57 -13.41 -4.39
CA LEU A 150 4.38 -12.56 -4.42
C LEU A 150 4.64 -11.25 -3.66
N PHE A 151 4.14 -10.16 -4.21
CA PHE A 151 4.16 -8.86 -3.56
C PHE A 151 3.37 -8.93 -2.24
N ASP A 152 4.03 -8.64 -1.15
CA ASP A 152 3.48 -8.65 0.22
C ASP A 152 3.43 -7.25 0.86
N GLY A 153 3.54 -6.23 0.03
CA GLY A 153 3.56 -4.82 0.39
C GLY A 153 4.93 -4.18 0.18
N ASP A 154 4.95 -2.86 0.31
CA ASP A 154 6.17 -2.09 0.07
C ASP A 154 7.28 -2.47 1.05
N GLU A 155 8.52 -2.45 0.55
CA GLU A 155 9.71 -2.50 1.38
C GLU A 155 9.76 -1.30 2.35
N PHE A 156 10.53 -1.44 3.43
CA PHE A 156 10.71 -0.34 4.37
C PHE A 156 11.27 0.92 3.65
N PRO A 157 10.52 2.06 3.62
CA PRO A 157 10.84 3.20 2.77
C PRO A 157 11.94 4.12 3.33
N GLY A 158 12.45 3.83 4.54
CA GLY A 158 13.24 4.74 5.36
C GLY A 158 12.41 5.44 6.43
N TYR A 159 13.01 5.72 7.59
CA TYR A 159 12.32 6.22 8.78
C TYR A 159 11.60 7.55 8.55
N ASP A 160 12.17 8.44 7.74
CA ASP A 160 11.65 9.76 7.36
C ASP A 160 10.39 9.73 6.49
N ARG A 161 10.08 8.57 5.90
CA ARG A 161 8.93 8.37 5.03
C ARG A 161 7.83 7.52 5.64
N VAL A 162 8.02 7.05 6.86
CA VAL A 162 7.03 6.22 7.53
C VAL A 162 5.78 7.03 7.87
N ARG A 163 4.66 6.63 7.24
CA ARG A 163 3.33 7.13 7.50
C ARG A 163 2.33 6.01 7.23
N LEU A 164 1.93 5.30 8.26
CA LEU A 164 1.10 4.09 8.18
C LEU A 164 -0.31 4.34 8.69
N SER A 165 -1.32 3.82 8.01
CA SER A 165 -2.63 3.59 8.62
C SER A 165 -2.53 2.47 9.66
N TYR A 166 -3.58 2.30 10.48
CA TYR A 166 -3.66 1.15 11.39
C TYR A 166 -3.57 -0.18 10.62
N GLU A 167 -4.30 -0.31 9.51
CA GLU A 167 -4.34 -1.51 8.70
C GLU A 167 -2.96 -1.86 8.11
N GLN A 168 -2.23 -0.86 7.65
CA GLN A 168 -0.86 -1.03 7.16
C GLN A 168 0.07 -1.49 8.27
N LEU A 169 0.02 -0.86 9.45
CA LEU A 169 0.82 -1.25 10.61
C LEU A 169 0.49 -2.69 11.05
N HIS A 170 -0.79 -3.01 11.19
CA HIS A 170 -1.24 -4.35 11.55
C HIS A 170 -0.78 -5.40 10.51
N SER A 171 -0.91 -5.10 9.22
CA SER A 171 -0.43 -6.00 8.15
C SER A 171 1.07 -6.24 8.20
N ILE A 172 1.89 -5.20 8.43
CA ILE A 172 3.35 -5.31 8.59
C ILE A 172 3.69 -6.29 9.72
N ILE A 173 3.04 -6.12 10.88
CA ILE A 173 3.29 -6.92 12.08
C ILE A 173 2.75 -8.36 11.91
N ALA A 174 1.50 -8.51 11.51
CA ALA A 174 0.86 -9.83 11.36
C ALA A 174 1.55 -10.70 10.31
N ARG A 175 2.03 -10.11 9.22
CA ARG A 175 2.74 -10.82 8.15
C ARG A 175 4.25 -10.91 8.35
N GLN A 176 4.78 -10.33 9.43
CA GLN A 176 6.21 -10.34 9.74
C GLN A 176 7.08 -9.87 8.56
N LYS A 177 6.71 -8.73 7.94
CA LYS A 177 7.43 -8.18 6.78
C LYS A 177 8.88 -7.92 7.12
N LYS A 178 9.80 -8.71 6.56
CA LYS A 178 11.21 -8.79 7.00
C LYS A 178 11.93 -7.45 7.03
N SER A 179 11.80 -6.63 5.98
CA SER A 179 12.46 -5.32 5.91
C SER A 179 11.96 -4.35 6.96
N TRP A 180 10.65 -4.35 7.24
CA TRP A 180 10.03 -3.54 8.28
C TRP A 180 10.38 -4.02 9.68
N ILE A 181 10.28 -5.33 9.94
CA ILE A 181 10.61 -5.90 11.24
C ILE A 181 12.07 -5.60 11.58
N ALA A 182 13.02 -5.87 10.64
CA ALA A 182 14.43 -5.58 10.85
C ALA A 182 14.72 -4.08 11.08
N ALA A 183 13.97 -3.19 10.42
CA ALA A 183 14.10 -1.75 10.62
C ALA A 183 13.57 -1.30 11.98
N LEU A 184 12.44 -1.84 12.44
CA LEU A 184 11.76 -1.36 13.63
C LEU A 184 12.27 -2.00 14.95
N GLU A 185 12.76 -3.26 14.91
CA GLU A 185 13.13 -3.99 16.14
C GLU A 185 14.41 -3.50 16.81
N ASN A 186 15.31 -2.85 16.05
CA ASN A 186 16.61 -2.36 16.53
C ASN A 186 16.71 -0.83 16.53
N GLN A 187 15.57 -0.15 16.53
CA GLN A 187 15.51 1.31 16.42
C GLN A 187 14.76 1.93 17.58
N LYS A 188 15.41 2.84 18.29
CA LYS A 188 14.77 3.77 19.21
C LYS A 188 14.19 4.94 18.42
N ALA A 189 13.09 5.52 18.89
CA ALA A 189 12.41 6.58 18.14
C ALA A 189 11.56 7.49 19.04
N VAL A 190 11.34 8.72 18.55
CA VAL A 190 10.17 9.53 18.89
C VAL A 190 9.18 9.41 17.73
N TYR A 191 7.93 9.08 18.03
CA TYR A 191 6.89 8.84 17.03
C TYR A 191 5.63 9.63 17.30
N LEU A 192 4.82 9.78 16.27
CA LEU A 192 3.56 10.50 16.28
C LEU A 192 2.41 9.56 15.90
N ILE A 193 1.34 9.59 16.68
CA ILE A 193 0.04 9.06 16.30
C ILE A 193 -0.88 10.23 16.04
N THR A 194 -1.51 10.25 14.86
CA THR A 194 -2.46 11.28 14.46
C THR A 194 -3.85 10.67 14.36
N ASP A 195 -4.81 11.20 15.09
CA ASP A 195 -6.23 10.96 14.88
C ASP A 195 -6.69 11.85 13.71
N LYS A 196 -6.87 11.25 12.54
CA LYS A 196 -7.26 11.96 11.30
C LYS A 196 -8.65 12.58 11.36
N HIS A 197 -9.53 12.04 12.23
CA HIS A 197 -10.90 12.54 12.35
C HIS A 197 -10.96 13.84 13.16
N THR A 198 -10.18 13.94 14.25
CA THR A 198 -10.22 15.08 15.16
C THR A 198 -9.03 16.03 15.00
N GLY A 199 -7.96 15.60 14.34
CA GLY A 199 -6.67 16.31 14.29
C GLY A 199 -5.86 16.20 15.57
N LYS A 200 -6.31 15.48 16.59
CA LYS A 200 -5.58 15.29 17.85
C LYS A 200 -4.33 14.45 17.66
N LEU A 201 -3.30 14.77 18.43
CA LEU A 201 -1.98 14.17 18.32
C LEU A 201 -1.58 13.48 19.62
N TYR A 202 -0.87 12.37 19.47
CA TYR A 202 -0.14 11.72 20.55
C TYR A 202 1.33 11.57 20.15
N VAL A 203 2.23 12.11 20.96
CA VAL A 203 3.67 11.91 20.82
C VAL A 203 4.13 10.86 21.84
N GLY A 204 4.87 9.89 21.38
CA GLY A 204 5.47 8.87 22.24
C GLY A 204 6.90 8.56 21.88
N SER A 205 7.58 7.82 22.76
CA SER A 205 8.93 7.32 22.51
C SER A 205 9.02 5.81 22.67
N ALA A 206 10.03 5.25 22.04
CA ALA A 206 10.42 3.86 22.15
C ALA A 206 11.89 3.78 22.55
N THR A 207 12.13 3.45 23.82
CA THR A 207 13.46 3.39 24.46
C THR A 207 13.79 1.99 25.01
N SER A 208 12.82 1.05 25.01
CA SER A 208 13.00 -0.29 25.54
C SER A 208 14.15 -1.04 24.84
N GLU A 209 14.97 -1.74 25.59
CA GLU A 209 16.06 -2.57 25.06
C GLU A 209 15.57 -3.78 24.25
N LYS A 210 14.34 -4.24 24.49
CA LYS A 210 13.74 -5.38 23.76
C LYS A 210 12.68 -4.92 22.79
N GLY A 211 12.98 -5.10 21.49
CA GLY A 211 12.04 -4.85 20.40
C GLY A 211 11.73 -3.38 20.13
N MET A 212 12.26 -2.46 20.92
CA MET A 212 12.23 -1.00 20.68
C MET A 212 10.95 -0.47 20.03
N LEU A 213 11.05 0.15 18.85
CA LEU A 213 9.90 0.71 18.16
C LEU A 213 8.91 -0.38 17.71
N LEU A 214 9.40 -1.55 17.28
CA LEU A 214 8.56 -2.68 16.92
C LEU A 214 7.66 -3.13 18.09
N ALA A 215 8.25 -3.36 19.27
CA ALA A 215 7.48 -3.80 20.44
C ALA A 215 6.43 -2.77 20.85
N ARG A 216 6.78 -1.48 20.75
CA ARG A 216 5.87 -0.39 21.05
C ARG A 216 4.70 -0.33 20.07
N TRP A 217 4.98 -0.42 18.79
CA TRP A 217 3.96 -0.38 17.74
C TRP A 217 3.13 -1.66 17.68
N THR A 218 3.69 -2.81 18.02
CA THR A 218 2.92 -4.05 18.18
C THR A 218 1.83 -3.88 19.24
N SER A 219 2.13 -3.25 20.38
CA SER A 219 1.11 -3.02 21.41
C SER A 219 -0.04 -2.12 20.94
N TYR A 220 0.22 -1.14 20.06
CA TYR A 220 -0.87 -0.35 19.44
C TYR A 220 -1.67 -1.16 18.41
N ALA A 221 -1.03 -2.00 17.64
CA ALA A 221 -1.72 -2.88 16.69
C ALA A 221 -2.62 -3.89 17.42
N ASP A 222 -2.22 -4.37 18.59
CA ASP A 222 -2.97 -5.36 19.36
C ASP A 222 -4.18 -4.77 20.09
N ASN A 223 -4.05 -3.56 20.65
CA ASN A 223 -5.06 -3.04 21.60
C ASN A 223 -5.49 -1.58 21.32
N GLY A 224 -4.89 -0.91 20.34
CA GLY A 224 -5.21 0.46 19.95
C GLY A 224 -4.69 1.57 20.85
N HIS A 225 -4.22 1.25 22.07
CA HIS A 225 -3.86 2.26 23.07
C HIS A 225 -2.41 2.16 23.59
N GLY A 226 -1.73 1.01 23.40
CA GLY A 226 -0.35 0.79 23.83
C GLY A 226 -0.09 1.11 25.32
N GLY A 227 -1.11 1.06 26.18
CA GLY A 227 -1.02 1.39 27.60
C GLY A 227 -1.10 2.89 27.92
N ASN A 228 -1.35 3.78 26.97
CA ASN A 228 -1.56 5.21 27.26
C ASN A 228 -2.95 5.46 27.82
N VAL A 229 -3.07 6.24 28.90
CA VAL A 229 -4.32 6.48 29.63
C VAL A 229 -5.38 7.16 28.77
N GLU A 230 -5.02 8.21 28.03
CA GLU A 230 -5.98 8.94 27.20
C GLU A 230 -6.47 8.09 26.02
N LEU A 231 -5.59 7.25 25.45
CA LEU A 231 -5.97 6.33 24.39
C LEU A 231 -6.79 5.14 24.92
N ILE A 232 -6.56 4.67 26.16
CA ILE A 232 -7.43 3.71 26.85
C ILE A 232 -8.84 4.29 26.97
N ASN A 233 -8.94 5.52 27.46
CA ASN A 233 -10.23 6.22 27.56
C ASN A 233 -10.92 6.37 26.18
N LEU A 234 -10.15 6.72 25.15
CA LEU A 234 -10.69 6.84 23.79
C LEU A 234 -11.22 5.49 23.28
N VAL A 235 -10.46 4.41 23.42
CA VAL A 235 -10.89 3.05 23.02
C VAL A 235 -12.13 2.62 23.81
N SER A 236 -12.21 2.93 25.12
CA SER A 236 -13.37 2.58 25.94
C SER A 236 -14.65 3.31 25.53
N VAL A 237 -14.53 4.56 25.05
CA VAL A 237 -15.68 5.40 24.66
C VAL A 237 -16.09 5.21 23.21
N LYS A 238 -15.11 5.13 22.28
CA LYS A 238 -15.35 5.09 20.83
C LYS A 238 -15.27 3.68 20.24
N GLY A 239 -14.70 2.73 20.97
CA GLY A 239 -14.41 1.39 20.47
C GLY A 239 -13.10 1.29 19.70
N PHE A 240 -12.63 0.06 19.52
CA PHE A 240 -11.36 -0.20 18.80
C PHE A 240 -11.48 0.06 17.29
N GLU A 241 -12.67 -0.09 16.71
CA GLU A 241 -12.90 0.22 15.28
C GLU A 241 -12.60 1.69 14.96
N TYR A 242 -12.90 2.62 15.88
CA TYR A 242 -12.54 4.02 15.70
C TYR A 242 -11.03 4.23 15.51
N ILE A 243 -10.20 3.50 16.26
CA ILE A 243 -8.74 3.55 16.13
C ILE A 243 -8.31 3.03 14.75
N LYS A 244 -8.87 1.90 14.32
CA LYS A 244 -8.57 1.30 13.02
C LYS A 244 -8.85 2.23 11.85
N GLU A 245 -9.97 2.93 11.90
CA GLU A 245 -10.39 3.83 10.84
C GLU A 245 -9.61 5.16 10.80
N ASN A 246 -9.22 5.66 11.98
CA ASN A 246 -8.79 7.05 12.10
C ASN A 246 -7.32 7.25 12.45
N PHE A 247 -6.61 6.26 12.98
CA PHE A 247 -5.25 6.47 13.44
C PHE A 247 -4.21 6.31 12.32
N GLN A 248 -3.22 7.19 12.36
CA GLN A 248 -2.05 7.20 11.49
C GLN A 248 -0.79 7.23 12.35
N TYR A 249 0.21 6.42 11.99
CA TYR A 249 1.47 6.26 12.71
C TYR A 249 2.63 6.81 11.88
N SER A 250 3.46 7.68 12.46
CA SER A 250 4.62 8.29 11.80
C SER A 250 5.81 8.35 12.74
N ILE A 251 7.03 8.39 12.18
CA ILE A 251 8.26 8.55 12.94
C ILE A 251 8.67 10.02 12.83
N LEU A 252 8.90 10.68 13.98
CA LEU A 252 9.40 12.05 14.06
C LEU A 252 10.93 12.07 14.05
N GLU A 253 11.54 11.22 14.89
CA GLU A 253 13.00 11.07 14.98
C GLU A 253 13.34 9.61 15.25
N ASN A 254 14.42 9.13 14.66
CA ASN A 254 14.92 7.77 14.87
C ASN A 254 16.36 7.78 15.38
N TYR A 255 16.69 6.79 16.21
CA TYR A 255 17.99 6.68 16.87
C TYR A 255 18.45 5.23 16.91
N ASN A 256 19.75 4.99 16.79
CA ASN A 256 20.28 3.65 16.98
C ASN A 256 20.12 3.19 18.46
N ALA A 257 20.19 1.88 18.66
CA ALA A 257 19.99 1.25 19.96
C ALA A 257 20.92 1.74 21.09
N ARG A 258 22.06 2.34 20.74
CA ARG A 258 23.11 2.76 21.71
C ARG A 258 22.92 4.18 22.23
N VAL A 259 22.00 4.96 21.63
CA VAL A 259 21.72 6.34 22.09
C VAL A 259 21.08 6.27 23.48
N ASP A 260 21.55 7.18 24.37
CA ASP A 260 21.04 7.29 25.73
C ASP A 260 19.54 7.65 25.71
N ASP A 261 18.76 6.94 26.53
CA ASP A 261 17.31 7.14 26.65
C ASP A 261 16.94 8.56 27.08
N HIS A 262 17.78 9.21 27.92
CA HIS A 262 17.55 10.59 28.33
C HIS A 262 17.47 11.57 27.15
N ILE A 263 18.27 11.35 26.11
CA ILE A 263 18.23 12.17 24.88
C ILE A 263 16.87 12.00 24.21
N ILE A 264 16.41 10.76 24.07
CA ILE A 264 15.16 10.43 23.38
C ILE A 264 13.96 10.97 24.18
N LEU A 265 13.96 10.81 25.50
CA LEU A 265 12.91 11.34 26.38
C LEU A 265 12.87 12.89 26.37
N ALA A 266 14.04 13.55 26.32
CA ALA A 266 14.12 15.00 26.15
C ALA A 266 13.53 15.47 24.81
N ARG A 267 13.79 14.71 23.72
CA ARG A 267 13.20 14.98 22.40
C ARG A 267 11.71 14.72 22.36
N GLU A 268 11.23 13.66 23.02
CA GLU A 268 9.79 13.42 23.20
C GLU A 268 9.10 14.59 23.89
N ALA A 269 9.68 15.09 25.00
CA ALA A 269 9.15 16.22 25.75
C ALA A 269 9.11 17.49 24.85
N TRP A 270 10.17 17.75 24.10
CA TRP A 270 10.24 18.87 23.16
C TRP A 270 9.17 18.79 22.08
N TRP A 271 8.94 17.61 21.50
CA TRP A 271 7.89 17.41 20.51
C TRP A 271 6.48 17.57 21.09
N LYS A 272 6.24 17.09 22.33
CA LYS A 272 4.97 17.33 23.04
C LYS A 272 4.67 18.81 23.21
N GLU A 273 5.68 19.61 23.52
CA GLU A 273 5.56 21.07 23.64
C GLU A 273 5.35 21.73 22.27
N THR A 274 6.16 21.37 21.29
CA THR A 274 6.11 21.95 19.95
C THR A 274 4.74 21.70 19.28
N LEU A 275 4.21 20.50 19.41
CA LEU A 275 2.93 20.10 18.84
C LEU A 275 1.74 20.37 19.78
N GLN A 276 1.99 20.90 20.97
CA GLN A 276 0.96 21.18 21.99
C GLN A 276 0.08 19.98 22.31
N SER A 277 0.62 18.76 22.18
CA SER A 277 -0.14 17.52 22.31
C SER A 277 -0.63 17.21 23.73
N ARG A 278 -0.07 17.89 24.75
CA ARG A 278 -0.58 17.87 26.12
C ARG A 278 -1.86 18.71 26.29
N ILE A 279 -2.03 19.78 25.50
CA ILE A 279 -3.16 20.70 25.61
C ILE A 279 -4.28 20.29 24.67
N PHE A 280 -3.94 20.01 23.41
CA PHE A 280 -4.91 19.75 22.34
C PHE A 280 -4.95 18.31 21.87
N GLY A 281 -4.11 17.43 22.41
CA GLY A 281 -3.95 16.04 21.97
C GLY A 281 -4.28 14.99 23.03
N TYR A 282 -3.56 13.86 22.97
CA TYR A 282 -3.73 12.69 23.83
C TYR A 282 -2.55 12.45 24.79
N ASN A 283 -1.69 13.43 25.02
CA ASN A 283 -0.63 13.35 26.03
C ASN A 283 -1.13 13.96 27.32
N SER A 284 -1.15 13.19 28.43
CA SER A 284 -1.56 13.64 29.77
C SER A 284 -0.38 14.02 30.68
N ASN A 285 0.86 13.76 30.24
CA ASN A 285 2.10 13.95 31.03
C ASN A 285 3.16 14.80 30.32
#